data_e45b15fde4a2189b30de2a87838a33bf
#
_entry.id   e45b15fde4a2189b30de2a87838a33bf
#
_cell.length_a   1.000
_cell.length_b   1.000
_cell.length_c   1.000
_cell.angle_alpha   90.00
_cell.angle_beta   90.00
_cell.angle_gamma   90.00
#
_symmetry.space_group_name_H-M   'P 1'
#
loop_
_entity.id
_entity.type
_entity.pdbx_description
1 polymer ?
#
loop_
_entity_poly.entity_id
_entity_poly.type
_entity_poly.pdbx_seq_one_letter_code
_entity_poly.pdbx_strand_id
1 'polypeptide(L)'
;SAEHVKAELASNLEVLLLLMFMVAGIYFMKQLLLFIFTRLLLSIPSKTVLSLAFCLAAAFLSAFLDALTVVAVVISVAVGFYGIYHRVASSRPGEDLQDDSHVDAHNREVLEQFRAFLRSLMMHAGVGTALGGVMTMVGEPQNLIIAKAAGWHFGDFFLRMAPVSVPVLICGLATCLLVEKFRLFGYGAQLPEPVRQELHKFDLQSRRQRTRQETLRLIAQGIIGVWLIAALAFHLAEVGLIGLSVIILATTFTGVTDEHAIGKAFTEALPFTALLAVFFAVVAVIIDQHLFAPIIAFVLRASPDAQLSLFYLFNGLLSSISDNVFVGTVYINEAKTAMEQGVISAGQFELLAVAINTGTNLPSVATPNGQAAFLFLLTSALAPLIRLSYGRMVWMALPYTLVLTIVGLLCVKITLIPCTQWLIQ
;
A
#
# COMPACT_ATOMS: atom_id res chain seq x y z
N SER A 1 17.43 16.21 -22.69
CA SER A 1 16.80 17.04 -23.70
C SER A 1 15.27 16.89 -23.65
N ALA A 2 14.52 17.86 -24.21
CA ALA A 2 13.06 17.79 -24.26
C ALA A 2 12.56 16.54 -25.02
N GLU A 3 13.30 16.07 -25.98
CA GLU A 3 12.99 14.84 -26.75
C GLU A 3 13.13 13.60 -25.89
N HIS A 4 14.13 13.53 -25.00
CA HIS A 4 14.26 12.41 -24.05
C HIS A 4 13.11 12.36 -23.05
N VAL A 5 12.67 13.50 -22.53
CA VAL A 5 11.49 13.57 -21.64
C VAL A 5 10.23 13.08 -22.37
N LYS A 6 10.05 13.52 -23.64
CA LYS A 6 8.92 13.05 -24.45
C LYS A 6 8.99 11.55 -24.74
N ALA A 7 10.16 11.03 -25.04
CA ALA A 7 10.37 9.61 -25.29
C ALA A 7 10.08 8.77 -24.04
N GLU A 8 10.55 9.21 -22.86
CA GLU A 8 10.32 8.53 -21.59
C GLU A 8 8.83 8.51 -21.23
N LEU A 9 8.14 9.63 -21.36
CA LEU A 9 6.69 9.69 -21.15
C LEU A 9 5.92 8.79 -22.14
N ALA A 10 6.30 8.80 -23.40
CA ALA A 10 5.66 7.98 -24.44
C ALA A 10 5.89 6.47 -24.17
N SER A 11 7.08 6.07 -23.77
CA SER A 11 7.41 4.68 -23.45
C SER A 11 6.65 4.17 -22.22
N ASN A 12 6.27 5.05 -21.30
CA ASN A 12 5.54 4.72 -20.08
C ASN A 12 4.05 5.10 -20.12
N LEU A 13 3.52 5.52 -21.28
CA LEU A 13 2.11 5.93 -21.42
C LEU A 13 1.17 4.79 -21.02
N GLU A 14 1.49 3.55 -21.36
CA GLU A 14 0.72 2.37 -20.99
C GLU A 14 0.61 2.21 -19.46
N VAL A 15 1.70 2.44 -18.73
CA VAL A 15 1.73 2.42 -17.26
C VAL A 15 0.83 3.51 -16.69
N LEU A 16 0.86 4.72 -17.25
CA LEU A 16 0.01 5.82 -16.82
C LEU A 16 -1.47 5.52 -17.03
N LEU A 17 -1.85 5.02 -18.19
CA LEU A 17 -3.25 4.65 -18.50
C LEU A 17 -3.73 3.48 -17.67
N LEU A 18 -2.86 2.49 -17.45
CA LEU A 18 -3.14 1.33 -16.63
C LEU A 18 -3.47 1.74 -15.20
N LEU A 19 -2.63 2.57 -14.58
CA LEU A 19 -2.88 3.08 -13.23
C LEU A 19 -4.18 3.89 -13.16
N MET A 20 -4.41 4.75 -14.14
CA MET A 20 -5.64 5.53 -14.20
C MET A 20 -6.88 4.63 -14.20
N PHE A 21 -6.91 3.59 -15.02
CA PHE A 21 -8.06 2.67 -15.10
C PHE A 21 -8.18 1.79 -13.85
N MET A 22 -7.06 1.32 -13.29
CA MET A 22 -7.10 0.52 -12.05
C MET A 22 -7.62 1.34 -10.88
N VAL A 23 -7.09 2.53 -10.63
CA VAL A 23 -7.52 3.39 -9.51
C VAL A 23 -8.98 3.81 -9.69
N ALA A 24 -9.38 4.23 -10.90
CA ALA A 24 -10.78 4.55 -11.18
C ALA A 24 -11.72 3.34 -11.03
N GLY A 25 -11.28 2.14 -11.43
CA GLY A 25 -12.04 0.91 -11.23
C GLY A 25 -12.26 0.58 -9.75
N ILE A 26 -11.20 0.66 -8.97
CA ILE A 26 -11.23 0.40 -7.53
C ILE A 26 -12.11 1.41 -6.78
N TYR A 27 -12.19 2.65 -7.24
CA TYR A 27 -13.08 3.67 -6.68
C TYR A 27 -14.53 3.17 -6.54
N PHE A 28 -15.03 2.42 -7.53
CA PHE A 28 -16.38 1.86 -7.50
C PHE A 28 -16.54 0.68 -6.53
N MET A 29 -15.44 0.13 -6.01
CA MET A 29 -15.44 -0.94 -5.00
C MET A 29 -15.31 -0.41 -3.56
N LYS A 30 -15.20 0.91 -3.38
CA LYS A 30 -14.97 1.55 -2.08
C LYS A 30 -15.98 1.15 -1.01
N GLN A 31 -17.26 0.96 -1.37
CA GLN A 31 -18.30 0.55 -0.41
C GLN A 31 -18.06 -0.86 0.14
N LEU A 32 -17.59 -1.79 -0.69
CA LEU A 32 -17.23 -3.14 -0.27
C LEU A 32 -16.04 -3.09 0.71
N LEU A 33 -15.03 -2.31 0.40
CA LEU A 33 -13.84 -2.16 1.26
C LEU A 33 -14.21 -1.53 2.61
N LEU A 34 -15.03 -0.48 2.61
CA LEU A 34 -15.58 0.12 3.83
C LEU A 34 -16.35 -0.92 4.67
N PHE A 35 -17.17 -1.73 4.01
CA PHE A 35 -17.91 -2.79 4.68
C PHE A 35 -16.98 -3.82 5.32
N ILE A 36 -15.93 -4.28 4.62
CA ILE A 36 -14.97 -5.26 5.12
C ILE A 36 -14.28 -4.73 6.39
N PHE A 37 -13.66 -3.56 6.34
CA PHE A 37 -12.93 -3.00 7.50
C PHE A 37 -13.85 -2.66 8.67
N THR A 38 -15.05 -2.15 8.40
CA THR A 38 -16.08 -1.92 9.42
C THR A 38 -16.45 -3.23 10.12
N ARG A 39 -16.66 -4.29 9.35
CA ARG A 39 -16.98 -5.61 9.90
C ARG A 39 -15.86 -6.19 10.74
N LEU A 40 -14.62 -6.12 10.26
CA LEU A 40 -13.47 -6.56 11.03
C LEU A 40 -13.41 -5.85 12.39
N LEU A 41 -13.56 -4.53 12.41
CA LEU A 41 -13.46 -3.72 13.63
C LEU A 41 -14.57 -4.06 14.66
N LEU A 42 -15.79 -4.28 14.18
CA LEU A 42 -16.93 -4.51 15.06
C LEU A 42 -17.09 -5.98 15.49
N SER A 43 -16.57 -6.93 14.67
CA SER A 43 -16.78 -8.36 14.93
C SER A 43 -15.68 -9.00 15.77
N ILE A 44 -14.47 -8.42 15.80
CA ILE A 44 -13.32 -9.01 16.48
C ILE A 44 -13.07 -8.30 17.82
N PRO A 45 -13.37 -8.96 18.96
CA PRO A 45 -13.21 -8.34 20.28
C PRO A 45 -11.75 -8.24 20.75
N SER A 46 -10.92 -9.19 20.35
CA SER A 46 -9.49 -9.22 20.72
C SER A 46 -8.69 -8.23 19.92
N LYS A 47 -8.03 -7.27 20.57
CA LYS A 47 -7.19 -6.26 19.92
C LYS A 47 -6.06 -6.88 19.09
N THR A 48 -5.39 -7.88 19.62
CA THR A 48 -4.28 -8.55 18.92
C THR A 48 -4.76 -9.25 17.64
N VAL A 49 -5.89 -9.96 17.71
CA VAL A 49 -6.50 -10.61 16.54
C VAL A 49 -7.02 -9.57 15.55
N LEU A 50 -7.61 -8.48 16.04
CA LEU A 50 -8.08 -7.38 15.21
C LEU A 50 -6.93 -6.69 14.47
N SER A 51 -5.83 -6.41 15.14
CA SER A 51 -4.64 -5.82 14.53
C SER A 51 -4.05 -6.73 13.45
N LEU A 52 -3.96 -8.02 13.73
CA LEU A 52 -3.54 -9.03 12.74
C LEU A 52 -4.50 -9.08 11.54
N ALA A 53 -5.81 -9.07 11.79
CA ALA A 53 -6.82 -9.09 10.73
C ALA A 53 -6.76 -7.82 9.86
N PHE A 54 -6.56 -6.65 10.47
CA PHE A 54 -6.36 -5.40 9.71
C PHE A 54 -5.09 -5.42 8.88
N CYS A 55 -3.98 -5.86 9.44
CA CYS A 55 -2.71 -5.99 8.73
C CYS A 55 -2.84 -6.97 7.56
N LEU A 56 -3.42 -8.16 7.80
CA LEU A 56 -3.60 -9.19 6.78
C LEU A 56 -4.61 -8.78 5.70
N ALA A 57 -5.73 -8.16 6.07
CA ALA A 57 -6.71 -7.66 5.11
C ALA A 57 -6.12 -6.53 4.24
N ALA A 58 -5.37 -5.60 4.86
CA ALA A 58 -4.67 -4.55 4.12
C ALA A 58 -3.61 -5.14 3.18
N ALA A 59 -2.86 -6.15 3.62
CA ALA A 59 -1.88 -6.84 2.78
C ALA A 59 -2.54 -7.57 1.61
N PHE A 60 -3.59 -8.34 1.87
CA PHE A 60 -4.33 -9.04 0.82
C PHE A 60 -4.92 -8.08 -0.21
N LEU A 61 -5.59 -7.03 0.27
CA LEU A 61 -6.21 -6.05 -0.63
C LEU A 61 -5.17 -5.28 -1.42
N SER A 62 -4.06 -4.85 -0.79
CA SER A 62 -3.00 -4.10 -1.47
C SER A 62 -2.21 -4.93 -2.48
N ALA A 63 -2.26 -6.25 -2.42
CA ALA A 63 -1.70 -7.11 -3.46
C ALA A 63 -2.48 -7.05 -4.79
N PHE A 64 -3.75 -6.64 -4.75
CA PHE A 64 -4.61 -6.56 -5.94
C PHE A 64 -5.16 -5.16 -6.20
N LEU A 65 -5.06 -4.29 -5.21
CA LEU A 65 -5.53 -2.92 -5.24
C LEU A 65 -4.36 -1.99 -4.87
N ASP A 66 -4.43 -0.75 -5.30
CA ASP A 66 -3.46 0.25 -4.91
C ASP A 66 -3.45 0.51 -3.39
N ALA A 67 -2.26 0.61 -2.80
CA ALA A 67 -2.05 0.83 -1.37
C ALA A 67 -2.72 2.10 -0.84
N LEU A 68 -2.72 3.18 -1.63
CA LEU A 68 -3.37 4.45 -1.25
C LEU A 68 -4.87 4.28 -1.09
N THR A 69 -5.52 3.56 -2.00
CA THR A 69 -6.96 3.29 -1.94
C THR A 69 -7.32 2.47 -0.70
N VAL A 70 -6.55 1.44 -0.39
CA VAL A 70 -6.76 0.64 0.83
C VAL A 70 -6.65 1.51 2.08
N VAL A 71 -5.60 2.31 2.20
CA VAL A 71 -5.39 3.19 3.35
C VAL A 71 -6.45 4.29 3.42
N ALA A 72 -6.88 4.88 2.29
CA ALA A 72 -7.95 5.87 2.25
C ALA A 72 -9.27 5.33 2.83
N VAL A 73 -9.59 4.07 2.52
CA VAL A 73 -10.76 3.39 3.08
C VAL A 73 -10.63 3.19 4.59
N VAL A 74 -9.48 2.69 5.03
CA VAL A 74 -9.22 2.47 6.47
C VAL A 74 -9.28 3.79 7.25
N ILE A 75 -8.72 4.88 6.71
CA ILE A 75 -8.84 6.23 7.25
C ILE A 75 -10.31 6.65 7.34
N SER A 76 -11.09 6.43 6.29
CA SER A 76 -12.52 6.81 6.26
C SER A 76 -13.32 6.08 7.34
N VAL A 77 -13.04 4.78 7.57
CA VAL A 77 -13.64 4.00 8.67
C VAL A 77 -13.25 4.60 10.03
N ALA A 78 -11.97 4.91 10.23
CA ALA A 78 -11.48 5.44 11.49
C ALA A 78 -12.02 6.84 11.79
N VAL A 79 -12.08 7.74 10.80
CA VAL A 79 -12.70 9.07 10.94
C VAL A 79 -14.18 8.94 11.30
N GLY A 80 -14.89 8.06 10.61
CA GLY A 80 -16.31 7.80 10.89
C GLY A 80 -16.55 7.36 12.33
N PHE A 81 -15.79 6.36 12.79
CA PHE A 81 -15.93 5.84 14.16
C PHE A 81 -15.45 6.83 15.23
N TYR A 82 -14.36 7.54 14.96
CA TYR A 82 -13.93 8.61 15.85
C TYR A 82 -15.02 9.66 16.02
N GLY A 83 -15.63 10.13 14.92
CA GLY A 83 -16.70 11.12 14.93
C GLY A 83 -17.97 10.64 15.62
N ILE A 84 -18.32 9.34 15.57
CA ILE A 84 -19.46 8.79 16.32
C ILE A 84 -19.24 8.96 17.83
N TYR A 85 -18.09 8.52 18.34
CA TYR A 85 -17.81 8.59 19.76
C TYR A 85 -17.57 10.03 20.24
N HIS A 86 -16.82 10.84 19.48
CA HIS A 86 -16.55 12.25 19.82
C HIS A 86 -17.85 13.05 20.02
N ARG A 87 -18.85 12.84 19.15
CA ARG A 87 -20.17 13.47 19.29
C ARG A 87 -20.94 13.04 20.55
N VAL A 88 -20.78 11.79 20.97
CA VAL A 88 -21.40 11.29 22.21
C VAL A 88 -20.66 11.80 23.44
N ALA A 89 -19.34 11.93 23.36
CA ALA A 89 -18.48 12.39 24.45
C ALA A 89 -18.52 13.91 24.66
N SER A 90 -18.93 14.67 23.62
CA SER A 90 -19.02 16.14 23.65
C SER A 90 -20.39 16.59 24.15
N SER A 91 -20.41 17.61 25.02
CA SER A 91 -21.63 18.22 25.51
C SER A 91 -22.36 19.09 24.46
N ARG A 92 -21.74 19.36 23.31
CA ARG A 92 -22.32 20.12 22.18
C ARG A 92 -22.20 19.37 20.87
N PRO A 93 -23.26 18.72 20.38
CA PRO A 93 -23.26 18.04 19.09
C PRO A 93 -23.07 19.01 17.93
N GLY A 94 -22.11 18.77 17.04
CA GLY A 94 -21.89 19.59 15.84
C GLY A 94 -20.61 20.41 15.82
N GLU A 95 -19.75 20.30 16.85
CA GLU A 95 -18.46 20.97 16.91
C GLU A 95 -17.36 20.24 16.09
N ASP A 96 -16.27 20.98 15.86
CA ASP A 96 -15.08 20.45 15.20
C ASP A 96 -14.57 19.23 15.95
N LEU A 97 -14.33 18.13 15.24
CA LEU A 97 -13.80 16.87 15.79
C LEU A 97 -12.40 17.03 16.42
N GLN A 98 -11.73 18.16 16.19
CA GLN A 98 -10.44 18.50 16.78
C GLN A 98 -10.57 19.27 18.10
N ASP A 99 -11.76 19.81 18.40
CA ASP A 99 -11.99 20.59 19.61
C ASP A 99 -12.43 19.70 20.78
N ASP A 100 -11.54 19.50 21.74
CA ASP A 100 -11.80 18.75 22.97
C ASP A 100 -12.23 19.66 24.14
N SER A 101 -12.46 20.95 23.93
CA SER A 101 -12.76 21.91 25.00
C SER A 101 -14.03 21.57 25.77
N HIS A 102 -15.02 20.98 25.07
CA HIS A 102 -16.32 20.58 25.60
C HIS A 102 -16.44 19.09 25.98
N VAL A 103 -15.32 18.36 25.97
CA VAL A 103 -15.25 16.96 26.40
C VAL A 103 -14.97 16.90 27.91
N ASP A 104 -15.84 16.21 28.67
CA ASP A 104 -15.67 16.02 30.09
C ASP A 104 -14.37 15.28 30.43
N ALA A 105 -13.80 15.51 31.63
CA ALA A 105 -12.52 14.95 32.02
C ALA A 105 -12.46 13.41 31.90
N HIS A 106 -13.54 12.72 32.30
CA HIS A 106 -13.64 11.26 32.19
C HIS A 106 -13.67 10.80 30.71
N ASN A 107 -14.49 11.45 29.88
CA ASN A 107 -14.58 11.15 28.45
C ASN A 107 -13.29 11.49 27.70
N ARG A 108 -12.53 12.46 28.19
CA ARG A 108 -11.21 12.82 27.62
C ARG A 108 -10.19 11.69 27.76
N GLU A 109 -10.14 11.01 28.90
CA GLU A 109 -9.27 9.84 29.08
C GLU A 109 -9.66 8.71 28.15
N VAL A 110 -10.95 8.40 28.05
CA VAL A 110 -11.48 7.37 27.14
C VAL A 110 -11.15 7.74 25.69
N LEU A 111 -11.26 9.01 25.32
CA LEU A 111 -10.94 9.50 23.97
C LEU A 111 -9.44 9.34 23.66
N GLU A 112 -8.55 9.61 24.62
CA GLU A 112 -7.11 9.38 24.44
C GLU A 112 -6.75 7.89 24.23
N GLN A 113 -7.38 7.00 24.98
CA GLN A 113 -7.24 5.56 24.79
C GLN A 113 -7.76 5.13 23.41
N PHE A 114 -8.87 5.70 22.96
CA PHE A 114 -9.42 5.42 21.64
C PHE A 114 -8.51 5.94 20.52
N ARG A 115 -7.93 7.13 20.67
CA ARG A 115 -6.90 7.67 19.77
C ARG A 115 -5.70 6.71 19.65
N ALA A 116 -5.20 6.22 20.78
CA ALA A 116 -4.09 5.27 20.80
C ALA A 116 -4.45 3.94 20.12
N PHE A 117 -5.68 3.45 20.32
CA PHE A 117 -6.22 2.29 19.64
C PHE A 117 -6.26 2.49 18.12
N LEU A 118 -6.81 3.60 17.64
CA LEU A 118 -6.89 3.92 16.21
C LEU A 118 -5.50 4.09 15.58
N ARG A 119 -4.57 4.79 16.25
CA ARG A 119 -3.19 4.92 15.76
C ARG A 119 -2.57 3.54 15.49
N SER A 120 -2.70 2.65 16.43
CA SER A 120 -2.18 1.28 16.33
C SER A 120 -2.79 0.55 15.11
N LEU A 121 -4.10 0.59 14.92
CA LEU A 121 -4.76 -0.03 13.77
C LEU A 121 -4.32 0.59 12.44
N MET A 122 -4.20 1.92 12.39
CA MET A 122 -3.75 2.61 11.17
C MET A 122 -2.32 2.21 10.78
N MET A 123 -1.44 2.11 11.77
CA MET A 123 -0.06 1.69 11.53
C MET A 123 0.00 0.24 11.03
N HIS A 124 -0.79 -0.67 11.60
CA HIS A 124 -0.85 -2.06 11.14
C HIS A 124 -1.42 -2.18 9.72
N ALA A 125 -2.45 -1.41 9.40
CA ALA A 125 -2.98 -1.36 8.04
C ALA A 125 -1.95 -0.79 7.04
N GLY A 126 -1.28 0.30 7.39
CA GLY A 126 -0.23 0.90 6.57
C GLY A 126 0.95 -0.06 6.31
N VAL A 127 1.43 -0.76 7.34
CA VAL A 127 2.45 -1.81 7.17
C VAL A 127 1.90 -2.97 6.33
N GLY A 128 0.65 -3.36 6.56
CA GLY A 128 -0.01 -4.40 5.78
C GLY A 128 0.01 -4.08 4.28
N THR A 129 -0.28 -2.82 3.90
CA THR A 129 -0.24 -2.45 2.48
C THR A 129 1.16 -2.59 1.88
N ALA A 130 2.22 -2.29 2.61
CA ALA A 130 3.59 -2.49 2.14
C ALA A 130 3.93 -3.99 2.00
N LEU A 131 3.51 -4.82 2.96
CA LEU A 131 3.73 -6.27 2.94
C LEU A 131 3.02 -6.96 1.77
N GLY A 132 1.82 -6.53 1.43
CA GLY A 132 1.06 -7.07 0.29
C GLY A 132 1.44 -6.43 -1.03
N GLY A 133 1.61 -5.11 -1.03
CA GLY A 133 1.92 -4.33 -2.22
C GLY A 133 3.20 -4.78 -2.93
N VAL A 134 4.23 -5.16 -2.18
CA VAL A 134 5.50 -5.67 -2.74
C VAL A 134 5.35 -6.98 -3.53
N MET A 135 4.28 -7.75 -3.28
CA MET A 135 4.14 -9.11 -3.82
C MET A 135 3.69 -9.16 -5.28
N THR A 136 2.98 -8.15 -5.75
CA THR A 136 2.40 -8.16 -7.10
C THR A 136 2.72 -6.88 -7.87
N MET A 137 2.63 -6.96 -9.18
CA MET A 137 2.93 -5.83 -10.05
C MET A 137 1.92 -4.68 -9.96
N VAL A 138 0.72 -4.90 -9.43
CA VAL A 138 -0.33 -3.88 -9.31
C VAL A 138 -0.40 -3.25 -7.92
N GLY A 139 0.27 -3.83 -6.93
CA GLY A 139 0.23 -3.36 -5.55
C GLY A 139 0.88 -2.00 -5.31
N GLU A 140 1.92 -1.70 -6.09
CA GLU A 140 2.66 -0.44 -6.04
C GLU A 140 3.09 -0.03 -7.46
N PRO A 141 3.14 1.28 -7.82
CA PRO A 141 3.45 1.71 -9.17
C PRO A 141 4.84 1.32 -9.68
N GLN A 142 5.86 1.36 -8.82
CA GLN A 142 7.22 0.96 -9.20
C GLN A 142 7.29 -0.52 -9.58
N ASN A 143 6.46 -1.37 -8.99
CA ASN A 143 6.41 -2.79 -9.31
C ASN A 143 6.04 -3.01 -10.78
N LEU A 144 5.09 -2.21 -11.28
CA LEU A 144 4.66 -2.26 -12.67
C LEU A 144 5.76 -1.83 -13.63
N ILE A 145 6.52 -0.78 -13.27
CA ILE A 145 7.66 -0.30 -14.05
C ILE A 145 8.75 -1.39 -14.10
N ILE A 146 9.04 -2.01 -12.96
CA ILE A 146 10.01 -3.10 -12.85
C ILE A 146 9.56 -4.33 -13.65
N ALA A 147 8.27 -4.72 -13.51
CA ALA A 147 7.69 -5.82 -14.28
C ALA A 147 7.81 -5.61 -15.79
N LYS A 148 7.48 -4.39 -16.25
CA LYS A 148 7.60 -4.02 -17.67
C LYS A 148 9.05 -4.03 -18.15
N ALA A 149 9.98 -3.49 -17.35
CA ALA A 149 11.42 -3.51 -17.69
C ALA A 149 11.97 -4.94 -17.82
N ALA A 150 11.48 -5.85 -16.97
CA ALA A 150 11.88 -7.24 -16.94
C ALA A 150 11.07 -8.17 -17.88
N GLY A 151 9.99 -7.67 -18.49
CA GLY A 151 9.10 -8.43 -19.36
C GLY A 151 8.26 -9.48 -18.61
N TRP A 152 7.93 -9.22 -17.33
CA TRP A 152 7.20 -10.16 -16.49
C TRP A 152 5.69 -9.90 -16.50
N HIS A 153 4.92 -10.98 -16.58
CA HIS A 153 3.48 -10.96 -16.35
C HIS A 153 3.14 -11.04 -14.85
N PHE A 154 1.87 -10.90 -14.51
CA PHE A 154 1.41 -10.86 -13.12
C PHE A 154 1.85 -12.09 -12.31
N GLY A 155 1.67 -13.29 -12.86
CA GLY A 155 2.06 -14.55 -12.21
C GLY A 155 3.58 -14.68 -12.06
N ASP A 156 4.34 -14.32 -13.10
CA ASP A 156 5.80 -14.34 -13.08
C ASP A 156 6.36 -13.41 -12.00
N PHE A 157 5.82 -12.19 -11.93
CA PHE A 157 6.21 -11.22 -10.92
C PHE A 157 5.98 -11.77 -9.50
N PHE A 158 4.77 -12.29 -9.23
CA PHE A 158 4.45 -12.86 -7.93
C PHE A 158 5.39 -14.01 -7.54
N LEU A 159 5.62 -14.96 -8.45
CA LEU A 159 6.50 -16.10 -8.19
C LEU A 159 7.95 -15.68 -7.94
N ARG A 160 8.45 -14.68 -8.66
CA ARG A 160 9.82 -14.17 -8.50
C ARG A 160 9.99 -13.35 -7.21
N MET A 161 8.94 -12.64 -6.75
CA MET A 161 8.96 -11.92 -5.48
C MET A 161 8.77 -12.85 -4.27
N ALA A 162 8.06 -13.97 -4.43
CA ALA A 162 7.67 -14.87 -3.34
C ALA A 162 8.83 -15.33 -2.44
N PRO A 163 10.04 -15.66 -2.96
CA PRO A 163 11.17 -16.06 -2.12
C PRO A 163 11.60 -15.05 -1.06
N VAL A 164 11.32 -13.76 -1.30
CA VAL A 164 11.61 -12.67 -0.36
C VAL A 164 10.34 -12.21 0.35
N SER A 165 9.28 -11.95 -0.40
CA SER A 165 8.07 -11.31 0.11
C SER A 165 7.26 -12.19 1.06
N VAL A 166 7.19 -13.51 0.82
CA VAL A 166 6.41 -14.43 1.67
C VAL A 166 7.04 -14.59 3.07
N PRO A 167 8.34 -14.88 3.22
CA PRO A 167 8.97 -14.90 4.54
C PRO A 167 8.86 -13.55 5.27
N VAL A 168 9.01 -12.43 4.55
CA VAL A 168 8.87 -11.10 5.12
C VAL A 168 7.43 -10.83 5.57
N LEU A 169 6.41 -11.27 4.82
CA LEU A 169 5.01 -11.19 5.24
C LEU A 169 4.78 -11.93 6.55
N ILE A 170 5.28 -13.18 6.66
CA ILE A 170 5.14 -13.99 7.89
C ILE A 170 5.82 -13.29 9.07
N CYS A 171 7.05 -12.80 8.89
CA CYS A 171 7.76 -12.08 9.97
C CYS A 171 7.12 -10.73 10.30
N GLY A 172 6.56 -10.02 9.33
CA GLY A 172 5.80 -8.79 9.54
C GLY A 172 4.53 -9.03 10.36
N LEU A 173 3.76 -10.09 10.04
CA LEU A 173 2.59 -10.50 10.83
C LEU A 173 2.99 -10.95 12.24
N ALA A 174 4.09 -11.67 12.39
CA ALA A 174 4.63 -12.01 13.71
C ALA A 174 5.04 -10.77 14.51
N THR A 175 5.63 -9.77 13.86
CA THR A 175 5.95 -8.48 14.48
C THR A 175 4.68 -7.78 14.97
N CYS A 176 3.61 -7.77 14.16
CA CYS A 176 2.30 -7.24 14.55
C CYS A 176 1.80 -7.89 15.86
N LEU A 177 1.85 -9.21 15.94
CA LEU A 177 1.45 -9.95 17.14
C LEU A 177 2.32 -9.60 18.35
N LEU A 178 3.64 -9.51 18.16
CA LEU A 178 4.59 -9.25 19.25
C LEU A 178 4.43 -7.83 19.80
N VAL A 179 4.38 -6.80 18.94
CA VAL A 179 4.24 -5.40 19.41
C VAL A 179 2.92 -5.16 20.13
N GLU A 180 1.83 -5.81 19.70
CA GLU A 180 0.53 -5.73 20.38
C GLU A 180 0.53 -6.49 21.70
N LYS A 181 1.06 -7.71 21.73
CA LYS A 181 1.10 -8.55 22.93
C LYS A 181 1.94 -7.94 24.04
N PHE A 182 3.12 -7.42 23.67
CA PHE A 182 4.05 -6.83 24.64
C PHE A 182 3.87 -5.33 24.84
N ARG A 183 2.91 -4.71 24.13
CA ARG A 183 2.59 -3.27 24.20
C ARG A 183 3.81 -2.37 23.96
N LEU A 184 4.61 -2.71 22.97
CA LEU A 184 5.84 -2.00 22.63
C LEU A 184 5.57 -0.90 21.58
N PHE A 185 6.42 0.11 21.54
CA PHE A 185 6.43 1.17 20.51
C PHE A 185 5.11 1.94 20.35
N GLY A 186 4.27 2.00 21.39
CA GLY A 186 2.97 2.69 21.35
C GLY A 186 1.80 1.83 20.89
N TYR A 187 2.00 0.51 20.75
CA TYR A 187 0.95 -0.48 20.49
C TYR A 187 0.32 -1.02 21.78
N GLY A 188 -0.71 -1.84 21.65
CA GLY A 188 -1.37 -2.54 22.77
C GLY A 188 -2.54 -1.80 23.40
N ALA A 189 -2.92 -0.61 22.91
CA ALA A 189 -4.10 0.08 23.39
C ALA A 189 -5.38 -0.69 23.02
N GLN A 190 -6.24 -0.94 24.00
CA GLN A 190 -7.51 -1.64 23.81
C GLN A 190 -8.61 -0.67 23.39
N LEU A 191 -9.64 -1.17 22.72
CA LEU A 191 -10.85 -0.40 22.46
C LEU A 191 -11.59 -0.18 23.78
N PRO A 192 -11.78 1.07 24.23
CA PRO A 192 -12.50 1.34 25.46
C PRO A 192 -13.93 0.83 25.40
N GLU A 193 -14.44 0.30 26.52
CA GLU A 193 -15.79 -0.29 26.56
C GLU A 193 -16.92 0.71 26.24
N PRO A 194 -16.87 1.98 26.70
CA PRO A 194 -17.89 2.97 26.30
C PRO A 194 -17.90 3.20 24.77
N VAL A 195 -16.73 3.24 24.13
CA VAL A 195 -16.62 3.38 22.67
C VAL A 195 -17.21 2.15 21.97
N ARG A 196 -16.88 0.94 22.45
CA ARG A 196 -17.39 -0.32 21.89
C ARG A 196 -18.92 -0.35 21.90
N GLN A 197 -19.54 0.05 23.01
CA GLN A 197 -20.99 0.08 23.14
C GLN A 197 -21.65 1.04 22.16
N GLU A 198 -21.10 2.25 21.99
CA GLU A 198 -21.62 3.22 21.03
C GLU A 198 -21.46 2.76 19.58
N LEU A 199 -20.32 2.20 19.22
CA LEU A 199 -20.10 1.64 17.89
C LEU A 199 -21.02 0.44 17.62
N HIS A 200 -21.31 -0.38 18.62
CA HIS A 200 -22.24 -1.50 18.48
C HIS A 200 -23.69 -1.03 18.27
N LYS A 201 -24.15 -0.01 19.01
CA LYS A 201 -25.45 0.62 18.80
C LYS A 201 -25.58 1.15 17.38
N PHE A 202 -24.55 1.84 16.91
CA PHE A 202 -24.51 2.36 15.53
C PHE A 202 -24.58 1.22 14.47
N ASP A 203 -23.84 0.12 14.68
CA ASP A 203 -23.88 -1.04 13.76
C ASP A 203 -25.29 -1.66 13.71
N LEU A 204 -25.93 -1.86 14.85
CA LEU A 204 -27.30 -2.40 14.90
C LEU A 204 -28.29 -1.50 14.16
N GLN A 205 -28.18 -0.18 14.35
CA GLN A 205 -29.03 0.77 13.64
C GLN A 205 -28.77 0.75 12.13
N SER A 206 -27.53 0.78 11.72
CA SER A 206 -27.11 0.72 10.31
C SER A 206 -27.57 -0.57 9.62
N ARG A 207 -27.51 -1.71 10.32
CA ARG A 207 -28.03 -3.00 9.80
C ARG A 207 -29.53 -2.98 9.56
N ARG A 208 -30.30 -2.38 10.47
CA ARG A 208 -31.77 -2.27 10.35
C ARG A 208 -32.18 -1.34 9.20
N GLN A 209 -31.37 -0.31 8.92
CA GLN A 209 -31.64 0.65 7.87
C GLN A 209 -31.14 0.20 6.48
N ARG A 210 -30.30 -0.84 6.42
CA ARG A 210 -29.73 -1.30 5.16
C ARG A 210 -30.81 -1.82 4.22
N THR A 211 -30.88 -1.23 3.03
CA THR A 211 -31.81 -1.59 1.99
C THR A 211 -31.38 -2.87 1.25
N ARG A 212 -32.33 -3.55 0.60
CA ARG A 212 -32.03 -4.67 -0.30
C ARG A 212 -31.11 -4.25 -1.44
N GLN A 213 -31.29 -3.05 -1.95
CA GLN A 213 -30.46 -2.50 -3.03
C GLN A 213 -29.00 -2.33 -2.61
N GLU A 214 -28.73 -1.80 -1.41
CA GLU A 214 -27.37 -1.68 -0.87
C GLU A 214 -26.70 -3.05 -0.69
N THR A 215 -27.44 -4.05 -0.23
CA THR A 215 -26.94 -5.42 -0.12
C THR A 215 -26.58 -6.01 -1.48
N LEU A 216 -27.43 -5.82 -2.51
CA LEU A 216 -27.15 -6.27 -3.86
C LEU A 216 -25.93 -5.58 -4.47
N ARG A 217 -25.75 -4.28 -4.21
CA ARG A 217 -24.54 -3.55 -4.63
C ARG A 217 -23.28 -4.13 -4.01
N LEU A 218 -23.27 -4.45 -2.72
CA LEU A 218 -22.13 -5.09 -2.06
C LEU A 218 -21.83 -6.47 -2.64
N ILE A 219 -22.84 -7.27 -2.93
CA ILE A 219 -22.67 -8.58 -3.58
C ILE A 219 -22.07 -8.41 -4.98
N ALA A 220 -22.59 -7.48 -5.78
CA ALA A 220 -22.05 -7.16 -7.10
C ALA A 220 -20.57 -6.75 -7.03
N GLN A 221 -20.22 -5.83 -6.12
CA GLN A 221 -18.83 -5.44 -5.89
C GLN A 221 -17.95 -6.61 -5.45
N GLY A 222 -18.46 -7.51 -4.62
CA GLY A 222 -17.75 -8.75 -4.22
C GLY A 222 -17.46 -9.66 -5.41
N ILE A 223 -18.43 -9.87 -6.29
CA ILE A 223 -18.26 -10.67 -7.52
C ILE A 223 -17.23 -10.02 -8.46
N ILE A 224 -17.29 -8.69 -8.61
CA ILE A 224 -16.33 -7.93 -9.42
C ILE A 224 -14.93 -8.01 -8.82
N GLY A 225 -14.79 -7.99 -7.48
CA GLY A 225 -13.51 -8.19 -6.81
C GLY A 225 -12.92 -9.58 -7.08
N VAL A 226 -13.75 -10.62 -7.06
CA VAL A 226 -13.31 -11.98 -7.43
C VAL A 226 -12.92 -12.04 -8.91
N TRP A 227 -13.69 -11.40 -9.79
CA TRP A 227 -13.32 -11.24 -11.20
C TRP A 227 -11.97 -10.57 -11.39
N LEU A 228 -11.73 -9.45 -10.72
CA LEU A 228 -10.46 -8.72 -10.77
C LEU A 228 -9.29 -9.63 -10.41
N ILE A 229 -9.38 -10.32 -9.26
CA ILE A 229 -8.33 -11.23 -8.79
C ILE A 229 -8.10 -12.37 -9.80
N ALA A 230 -9.18 -13.00 -10.28
CA ALA A 230 -9.07 -14.08 -11.24
C ALA A 230 -8.50 -13.60 -12.58
N ALA A 231 -8.95 -12.45 -13.09
CA ALA A 231 -8.48 -11.90 -14.35
C ALA A 231 -6.96 -11.56 -14.30
N LEU A 232 -6.49 -11.02 -13.18
CA LEU A 232 -5.05 -10.76 -12.95
C LEU A 232 -4.26 -12.08 -12.82
N ALA A 233 -4.73 -13.00 -12.00
CA ALA A 233 -4.04 -14.26 -11.72
C ALA A 233 -3.90 -15.16 -12.96
N PHE A 234 -4.93 -15.23 -13.80
CA PHE A 234 -4.95 -16.02 -15.03
C PHE A 234 -4.49 -15.24 -16.27
N HIS A 235 -4.07 -13.99 -16.09
CA HIS A 235 -3.62 -13.12 -17.19
C HIS A 235 -4.62 -13.09 -18.37
N LEU A 236 -5.90 -12.86 -18.05
CA LEU A 236 -6.96 -12.89 -19.07
C LEU A 236 -6.87 -11.73 -20.07
N ALA A 237 -6.27 -10.63 -19.67
CA ALA A 237 -6.00 -9.46 -20.51
C ALA A 237 -4.86 -8.63 -19.87
N GLU A 238 -4.41 -7.60 -20.58
CA GLU A 238 -3.51 -6.58 -20.02
C GLU A 238 -4.13 -5.90 -18.80
N VAL A 239 -3.31 -5.57 -17.79
CA VAL A 239 -3.78 -5.06 -16.49
C VAL A 239 -4.67 -3.83 -16.63
N GLY A 240 -4.35 -2.92 -17.57
CA GLY A 240 -5.18 -1.74 -17.85
C GLY A 240 -6.57 -2.09 -18.38
N LEU A 241 -6.67 -3.10 -19.24
CA LEU A 241 -7.94 -3.59 -19.75
C LEU A 241 -8.77 -4.29 -18.68
N ILE A 242 -8.12 -4.99 -17.77
CA ILE A 242 -8.77 -5.56 -16.59
C ILE A 242 -9.35 -4.43 -15.71
N GLY A 243 -8.59 -3.37 -15.45
CA GLY A 243 -9.08 -2.18 -14.74
C GLY A 243 -10.29 -1.54 -15.43
N LEU A 244 -10.24 -1.38 -16.74
CA LEU A 244 -11.36 -0.87 -17.55
C LEU A 244 -12.57 -1.79 -17.44
N SER A 245 -12.39 -3.12 -17.47
CA SER A 245 -13.49 -4.08 -17.28
C SER A 245 -14.15 -3.94 -15.91
N VAL A 246 -13.38 -3.68 -14.86
CA VAL A 246 -13.90 -3.40 -13.52
C VAL A 246 -14.76 -2.14 -13.52
N ILE A 247 -14.34 -1.06 -14.18
CA ILE A 247 -15.17 0.16 -14.32
C ILE A 247 -16.50 -0.19 -14.98
N ILE A 248 -16.48 -0.89 -16.13
CA ILE A 248 -17.68 -1.23 -16.88
C ILE A 248 -18.63 -2.12 -16.06
N LEU A 249 -18.09 -3.17 -15.44
CA LEU A 249 -18.90 -4.08 -14.62
C LEU A 249 -19.45 -3.36 -13.38
N ALA A 250 -18.61 -2.59 -12.68
CA ALA A 250 -19.05 -1.90 -11.47
C ALA A 250 -20.12 -0.85 -11.79
N THR A 251 -19.96 -0.03 -12.80
CA THR A 251 -20.95 0.99 -13.17
C THR A 251 -22.25 0.34 -13.65
N THR A 252 -22.17 -0.71 -14.45
CA THR A 252 -23.34 -1.44 -14.96
C THR A 252 -24.15 -2.08 -13.84
N PHE A 253 -23.51 -2.88 -12.97
CA PHE A 253 -24.21 -3.64 -11.92
C PHE A 253 -24.59 -2.82 -10.69
N THR A 254 -23.94 -1.70 -10.44
CA THR A 254 -24.32 -0.79 -9.35
C THR A 254 -25.29 0.30 -9.79
N GLY A 255 -25.58 0.40 -11.10
CA GLY A 255 -26.47 1.39 -11.67
C GLY A 255 -25.90 2.82 -11.67
N VAL A 256 -24.57 2.95 -11.71
CA VAL A 256 -23.89 4.25 -11.82
C VAL A 256 -23.75 4.59 -13.30
N THR A 257 -24.68 5.39 -13.81
CA THR A 257 -24.69 5.84 -15.22
C THR A 257 -24.44 7.34 -15.37
N ASP A 258 -24.36 8.04 -14.25
CA ASP A 258 -24.13 9.48 -14.20
C ASP A 258 -22.70 9.83 -14.56
N GLU A 259 -22.53 10.72 -15.54
CA GLU A 259 -21.21 11.20 -16.02
C GLU A 259 -20.39 11.82 -14.90
N HIS A 260 -21.04 12.55 -13.97
CA HIS A 260 -20.35 13.17 -12.85
C HIS A 260 -19.73 12.14 -11.88
N ALA A 261 -20.48 11.06 -11.60
CA ALA A 261 -19.96 9.98 -10.73
C ALA A 261 -18.81 9.22 -11.39
N ILE A 262 -18.86 8.99 -12.71
CA ILE A 262 -17.77 8.38 -13.48
C ILE A 262 -16.57 9.33 -13.51
N GLY A 263 -16.79 10.63 -13.80
CA GLY A 263 -15.75 11.64 -13.80
C GLY A 263 -15.04 11.77 -12.45
N LYS A 264 -15.78 11.63 -11.34
CA LYS A 264 -15.20 11.65 -10.00
C LYS A 264 -14.22 10.49 -9.76
N ALA A 265 -14.49 9.31 -10.27
CA ALA A 265 -13.56 8.18 -10.17
C ALA A 265 -12.22 8.47 -10.88
N PHE A 266 -12.25 9.11 -12.05
CA PHE A 266 -11.05 9.53 -12.75
C PHE A 266 -10.36 10.72 -12.06
N THR A 267 -11.12 11.63 -11.45
CA THR A 267 -10.56 12.73 -10.64
C THR A 267 -9.77 12.20 -9.44
N GLU A 268 -10.19 11.12 -8.81
CA GLU A 268 -9.44 10.45 -7.73
C GLU A 268 -8.13 9.80 -8.23
N ALA A 269 -8.12 9.30 -9.48
CA ALA A 269 -6.94 8.71 -10.10
C ALA A 269 -5.93 9.76 -10.62
N LEU A 270 -6.41 10.94 -10.99
CA LEU A 270 -5.62 11.95 -11.69
C LEU A 270 -4.40 12.46 -10.91
N PRO A 271 -4.47 12.82 -9.62
CA PRO A 271 -3.32 13.34 -8.88
C PRO A 271 -2.14 12.38 -8.91
N PHE A 272 -2.42 11.09 -8.74
CA PHE A 272 -1.42 10.04 -8.73
C PHE A 272 -0.81 9.81 -10.13
N THR A 273 -1.64 9.74 -11.15
CA THR A 273 -1.20 9.61 -12.54
C THR A 273 -0.37 10.82 -12.99
N ALA A 274 -0.78 12.03 -12.60
CA ALA A 274 -0.03 13.25 -12.90
C ALA A 274 1.32 13.28 -12.18
N LEU A 275 1.38 12.88 -10.91
CA LEU A 275 2.63 12.77 -10.15
C LEU A 275 3.60 11.80 -10.81
N LEU A 276 3.10 10.64 -11.27
CA LEU A 276 3.91 9.65 -11.96
C LEU A 276 4.45 10.17 -13.30
N ALA A 277 3.65 10.92 -14.05
CA ALA A 277 4.11 11.58 -15.27
C ALA A 277 5.25 12.58 -15.01
N VAL A 278 5.16 13.35 -13.90
CA VAL A 278 6.24 14.24 -13.45
C VAL A 278 7.49 13.42 -13.08
N PHE A 279 7.33 12.29 -12.39
CA PHE A 279 8.45 11.42 -12.05
C PHE A 279 9.16 10.88 -13.31
N PHE A 280 8.44 10.43 -14.32
CA PHE A 280 9.07 10.01 -15.58
C PHE A 280 9.84 11.15 -16.25
N ALA A 281 9.32 12.38 -16.20
CA ALA A 281 10.05 13.53 -16.73
C ALA A 281 11.33 13.82 -15.94
N VAL A 282 11.30 13.71 -14.61
CA VAL A 282 12.47 13.87 -13.73
C VAL A 282 13.48 12.75 -13.95
N VAL A 283 13.01 11.50 -14.04
CA VAL A 283 13.85 10.31 -14.29
C VAL A 283 14.59 10.46 -15.63
N ALA A 284 13.90 10.92 -16.69
CA ALA A 284 14.53 11.17 -17.98
C ALA A 284 15.72 12.15 -17.87
N VAL A 285 15.58 13.20 -17.05
CA VAL A 285 16.68 14.17 -16.81
C VAL A 285 17.83 13.52 -16.03
N ILE A 286 17.52 12.71 -15.02
CA ILE A 286 18.52 12.03 -14.20
C ILE A 286 19.32 11.04 -15.00
N ILE A 287 18.67 10.25 -15.86
CA ILE A 287 19.32 9.31 -16.78
C ILE A 287 20.21 10.09 -17.76
N ASP A 288 19.69 11.17 -18.37
CA ASP A 288 20.42 12.02 -19.32
C ASP A 288 21.69 12.66 -18.68
N GLN A 289 21.65 12.95 -17.39
CA GLN A 289 22.79 13.52 -16.62
C GLN A 289 23.65 12.47 -15.93
N HIS A 290 23.35 11.19 -16.07
CA HIS A 290 24.09 10.08 -15.44
C HIS A 290 24.30 10.22 -13.93
N LEU A 291 23.33 10.80 -13.21
CA LEU A 291 23.51 11.16 -11.80
C LEU A 291 23.71 9.94 -10.88
N PHE A 292 23.13 8.80 -11.22
CA PHE A 292 23.27 7.56 -10.46
C PHE A 292 24.36 6.62 -11.00
N ALA A 293 24.94 6.90 -12.16
CA ALA A 293 25.95 6.07 -12.77
C ALA A 293 27.16 5.75 -11.84
N PRO A 294 27.67 6.67 -11.00
CA PRO A 294 28.76 6.35 -10.08
C PRO A 294 28.38 5.31 -9.02
N ILE A 295 27.15 5.38 -8.48
CA ILE A 295 26.64 4.44 -7.47
C ILE A 295 26.47 3.07 -8.11
N ILE A 296 25.85 3.02 -9.28
CA ILE A 296 25.63 1.78 -10.03
C ILE A 296 26.97 1.14 -10.42
N ALA A 297 27.89 1.92 -10.95
CA ALA A 297 29.23 1.43 -11.30
C ALA A 297 30.00 0.89 -10.08
N PHE A 298 29.82 1.50 -8.91
CA PHE A 298 30.41 0.98 -7.67
C PHE A 298 29.82 -0.38 -7.32
N VAL A 299 28.48 -0.51 -7.35
CA VAL A 299 27.79 -1.77 -7.01
C VAL A 299 28.10 -2.87 -8.01
N LEU A 300 28.12 -2.57 -9.32
CA LEU A 300 28.40 -3.54 -10.37
C LEU A 300 29.85 -4.07 -10.39
N ARG A 301 30.77 -3.43 -9.66
CA ARG A 301 32.14 -3.99 -9.46
C ARG A 301 32.19 -5.10 -8.42
N ALA A 302 31.16 -5.23 -7.59
CA ALA A 302 31.08 -6.29 -6.60
C ALA A 302 30.77 -7.66 -7.26
N SER A 303 30.96 -8.73 -6.51
CA SER A 303 30.53 -10.06 -6.97
C SER A 303 29.02 -10.12 -7.18
N PRO A 304 28.49 -10.95 -8.08
CA PRO A 304 27.05 -11.04 -8.37
C PRO A 304 26.18 -11.19 -7.12
N ASP A 305 26.59 -12.00 -6.15
CA ASP A 305 25.86 -12.18 -4.89
C ASP A 305 25.89 -10.93 -4.01
N ALA A 306 27.01 -10.21 -3.96
CA ALA A 306 27.13 -8.96 -3.24
C ALA A 306 26.31 -7.85 -3.90
N GLN A 307 26.19 -7.82 -5.23
CA GLN A 307 25.35 -6.88 -5.95
C GLN A 307 23.90 -6.93 -5.47
N LEU A 308 23.32 -8.12 -5.28
CA LEU A 308 21.95 -8.29 -4.80
C LEU A 308 21.73 -7.60 -3.45
N SER A 309 22.63 -7.86 -2.50
CA SER A 309 22.56 -7.24 -1.17
C SER A 309 22.76 -5.73 -1.19
N LEU A 310 23.70 -5.25 -2.01
CA LEU A 310 23.98 -3.82 -2.15
C LEU A 310 22.83 -3.06 -2.82
N PHE A 311 22.25 -3.61 -3.90
CA PHE A 311 21.07 -3.03 -4.53
C PHE A 311 19.89 -2.98 -3.56
N TYR A 312 19.63 -4.06 -2.82
CA TYR A 312 18.59 -4.07 -1.79
C TYR A 312 18.81 -2.96 -0.74
N LEU A 313 20.01 -2.86 -0.17
CA LEU A 313 20.32 -1.87 0.88
C LEU A 313 20.30 -0.44 0.37
N PHE A 314 20.93 -0.13 -0.77
CA PHE A 314 20.94 1.23 -1.32
C PHE A 314 19.56 1.68 -1.76
N ASN A 315 18.78 0.81 -2.40
CA ASN A 315 17.38 1.10 -2.71
C ASN A 315 16.58 1.35 -1.43
N GLY A 316 16.75 0.53 -0.40
CA GLY A 316 16.07 0.66 0.87
C GLY A 316 16.41 1.97 1.59
N LEU A 317 17.68 2.33 1.64
CA LEU A 317 18.13 3.58 2.25
C LEU A 317 17.55 4.81 1.52
N LEU A 318 17.66 4.82 0.20
CA LEU A 318 17.16 5.94 -0.61
C LEU A 318 15.64 6.02 -0.57
N SER A 319 14.93 4.90 -0.66
CA SER A 319 13.47 4.86 -0.55
C SER A 319 12.95 5.26 0.83
N SER A 320 13.75 5.11 1.89
CA SER A 320 13.36 5.57 3.23
C SER A 320 13.29 7.10 3.36
N ILE A 321 13.96 7.84 2.51
CA ILE A 321 13.99 9.32 2.49
C ILE A 321 13.41 9.95 1.24
N SER A 322 13.22 9.17 0.20
CA SER A 322 12.69 9.60 -1.10
C SER A 322 11.52 8.71 -1.50
N ASP A 323 10.80 9.11 -2.55
CA ASP A 323 9.71 8.30 -3.10
C ASP A 323 10.22 7.00 -3.71
N ASN A 324 9.55 5.88 -3.40
CA ASN A 324 9.93 4.54 -3.85
C ASN A 324 9.74 4.33 -5.37
N VAL A 325 8.77 5.00 -6.00
CA VAL A 325 8.57 4.95 -7.45
C VAL A 325 9.78 5.53 -8.17
N PHE A 326 10.23 6.69 -7.71
CA PHE A 326 11.41 7.35 -8.24
C PHE A 326 12.65 6.46 -8.13
N VAL A 327 12.94 5.96 -6.93
CA VAL A 327 14.13 5.12 -6.68
C VAL A 327 14.07 3.85 -7.52
N GLY A 328 12.95 3.12 -7.49
CA GLY A 328 12.78 1.89 -8.26
C GLY A 328 12.96 2.09 -9.76
N THR A 329 12.39 3.18 -10.30
CA THR A 329 12.49 3.50 -11.74
C THR A 329 13.93 3.77 -12.16
N VAL A 330 14.67 4.57 -11.40
CA VAL A 330 16.06 4.88 -11.72
C VAL A 330 16.92 3.62 -11.70
N TYR A 331 16.83 2.84 -10.63
CA TYR A 331 17.69 1.67 -10.48
C TYR A 331 17.38 0.56 -11.49
N ILE A 332 16.10 0.33 -11.82
CA ILE A 332 15.76 -0.70 -12.81
C ILE A 332 16.21 -0.32 -14.22
N ASN A 333 16.11 0.95 -14.59
CA ASN A 333 16.57 1.44 -15.89
C ASN A 333 18.09 1.34 -16.01
N GLU A 334 18.84 1.70 -14.98
CA GLU A 334 20.30 1.57 -14.96
C GLU A 334 20.74 0.09 -15.02
N ALA A 335 20.06 -0.80 -14.26
CA ALA A 335 20.34 -2.24 -14.30
C ALA A 335 20.02 -2.82 -15.70
N LYS A 336 18.94 -2.38 -16.34
CA LYS A 336 18.58 -2.76 -17.71
C LYS A 336 19.63 -2.30 -18.72
N THR A 337 20.09 -1.05 -18.61
CA THR A 337 21.17 -0.52 -19.45
C THR A 337 22.46 -1.34 -19.30
N ALA A 338 22.83 -1.71 -18.07
CA ALA A 338 23.99 -2.57 -17.82
C ALA A 338 23.84 -3.97 -18.45
N MET A 339 22.63 -4.53 -18.47
CA MET A 339 22.33 -5.77 -19.16
C MET A 339 22.44 -5.62 -20.69
N GLU A 340 21.87 -4.59 -21.25
CA GLU A 340 21.93 -4.31 -22.69
C GLU A 340 23.35 -4.05 -23.18
N GLN A 341 24.21 -3.48 -22.34
CA GLN A 341 25.64 -3.29 -22.60
C GLN A 341 26.49 -4.55 -22.37
N GLY A 342 25.88 -5.64 -21.91
CA GLY A 342 26.59 -6.89 -21.63
C GLY A 342 27.45 -6.88 -20.36
N VAL A 343 27.27 -5.88 -19.47
CA VAL A 343 27.99 -5.80 -18.19
C VAL A 343 27.48 -6.85 -17.20
N ILE A 344 26.18 -7.14 -17.23
CA ILE A 344 25.54 -8.20 -16.47
C ILE A 344 24.73 -9.10 -17.38
N SER A 345 24.54 -10.37 -16.95
CA SER A 345 23.71 -11.33 -17.69
C SER A 345 22.21 -11.04 -17.49
N ALA A 346 21.36 -11.55 -18.39
CA ALA A 346 19.90 -11.46 -18.23
C ALA A 346 19.42 -12.10 -16.92
N GLY A 347 19.97 -13.26 -16.53
CA GLY A 347 19.63 -13.90 -15.26
C GLY A 347 20.04 -13.05 -14.04
N GLN A 348 21.20 -12.36 -14.10
CA GLN A 348 21.59 -11.43 -13.03
C GLN A 348 20.66 -10.21 -12.97
N PHE A 349 20.24 -9.67 -14.12
CA PHE A 349 19.27 -8.59 -14.19
C PHE A 349 17.94 -8.97 -13.53
N GLU A 350 17.42 -10.16 -13.78
CA GLU A 350 16.20 -10.64 -13.16
C GLU A 350 16.30 -10.72 -11.63
N LEU A 351 17.41 -11.22 -11.10
CA LEU A 351 17.66 -11.25 -9.66
C LEU A 351 17.80 -9.85 -9.07
N LEU A 352 18.49 -8.94 -9.77
CA LEU A 352 18.60 -7.54 -9.38
C LEU A 352 17.25 -6.85 -9.40
N ALA A 353 16.37 -7.14 -10.35
CA ALA A 353 15.01 -6.60 -10.40
C ALA A 353 14.20 -6.98 -9.13
N VAL A 354 14.35 -8.22 -8.63
CA VAL A 354 13.77 -8.63 -7.35
C VAL A 354 14.38 -7.86 -6.17
N ALA A 355 15.70 -7.74 -6.13
CA ALA A 355 16.39 -7.01 -5.07
C ALA A 355 16.03 -5.51 -5.07
N ILE A 356 15.90 -4.88 -6.24
CA ILE A 356 15.44 -3.49 -6.39
C ILE A 356 14.00 -3.36 -5.90
N ASN A 357 13.10 -4.20 -6.37
CA ASN A 357 11.68 -4.13 -5.98
C ASN A 357 11.48 -4.30 -4.48
N THR A 358 12.07 -5.34 -3.91
CA THR A 358 11.95 -5.63 -2.48
C THR A 358 12.70 -4.61 -1.63
N GLY A 359 13.86 -4.13 -2.11
CA GLY A 359 14.63 -3.07 -1.45
C GLY A 359 13.90 -1.73 -1.42
N THR A 360 13.19 -1.35 -2.48
CA THR A 360 12.40 -0.10 -2.47
C THR A 360 11.15 -0.18 -1.60
N ASN A 361 10.54 -1.35 -1.48
CA ASN A 361 9.25 -1.50 -0.79
C ASN A 361 9.39 -1.79 0.71
N LEU A 362 10.30 -2.68 1.12
CA LEU A 362 10.33 -3.21 2.49
C LEU A 362 10.97 -2.26 3.50
N PRO A 363 12.19 -1.74 3.28
CA PRO A 363 12.81 -0.79 4.21
C PRO A 363 12.13 0.59 4.24
N SER A 364 11.41 0.94 3.18
CA SER A 364 10.76 2.26 3.03
C SER A 364 9.66 2.54 4.05
N VAL A 365 9.15 1.52 4.76
CA VAL A 365 8.24 1.70 5.91
C VAL A 365 8.88 2.48 7.06
N ALA A 366 10.18 2.74 7.01
CA ALA A 366 10.91 3.49 8.04
C ALA A 366 10.39 4.90 8.25
N THR A 367 9.91 5.56 7.20
CA THR A 367 9.44 6.95 7.28
C THR A 367 8.18 7.17 6.44
N PRO A 368 7.39 8.19 6.76
CA PRO A 368 6.24 8.57 5.94
C PRO A 368 6.62 8.92 4.49
N ASN A 369 7.80 9.50 4.26
CA ASN A 369 8.24 9.87 2.92
C ASN A 369 8.55 8.65 2.03
N GLY A 370 8.99 7.55 2.65
CA GLY A 370 9.34 6.33 1.94
C GLY A 370 8.12 5.52 1.46
N GLN A 371 6.97 5.69 2.12
CA GLN A 371 5.74 4.95 1.78
C GLN A 371 4.59 5.90 1.52
N ALA A 372 4.07 5.90 0.29
CA ALA A 372 2.95 6.75 -0.10
C ALA A 372 1.72 6.56 0.82
N ALA A 373 1.44 5.33 1.23
CA ALA A 373 0.37 5.01 2.18
C ALA A 373 0.56 5.69 3.56
N PHE A 374 1.80 5.75 4.06
CA PHE A 374 2.13 6.40 5.33
C PHE A 374 2.07 7.93 5.21
N LEU A 375 2.58 8.48 4.11
CA LEU A 375 2.50 9.91 3.85
C LEU A 375 1.03 10.35 3.74
N PHE A 376 0.22 9.58 3.02
CA PHE A 376 -1.20 9.83 2.88
C PHE A 376 -1.93 9.77 4.23
N LEU A 377 -1.62 8.80 5.09
CA LEU A 377 -2.16 8.72 6.45
C LEU A 377 -1.76 9.96 7.28
N LEU A 378 -0.50 10.37 7.23
CA LEU A 378 0.02 11.51 7.99
C LEU A 378 -0.59 12.85 7.55
N THR A 379 -0.89 13.01 6.27
CA THR A 379 -1.48 14.22 5.69
C THR A 379 -3.02 14.21 5.67
N SER A 380 -3.63 13.10 6.09
CA SER A 380 -5.08 12.94 6.12
C SER A 380 -5.75 13.72 7.24
N ALA A 381 -7.06 13.94 7.12
CA ALA A 381 -7.88 14.52 8.18
C ALA A 381 -7.88 13.68 9.47
N LEU A 382 -7.51 12.40 9.42
CA LEU A 382 -7.43 11.54 10.59
C LEU A 382 -6.21 11.84 11.48
N ALA A 383 -5.08 12.18 10.89
CA ALA A 383 -3.81 12.34 11.61
C ALA A 383 -3.91 13.31 12.82
N PRO A 384 -4.47 14.53 12.68
CA PRO A 384 -4.67 15.42 13.83
C PRO A 384 -5.67 14.83 14.84
N LEU A 385 -6.74 14.17 14.40
CA LEU A 385 -7.74 13.58 15.28
C LEU A 385 -7.15 12.52 16.22
N ILE A 386 -6.27 11.67 15.71
CA ILE A 386 -5.60 10.63 16.49
C ILE A 386 -4.23 11.08 17.04
N ARG A 387 -3.88 12.35 16.87
CA ARG A 387 -2.60 12.94 17.30
C ARG A 387 -1.39 12.16 16.77
N LEU A 388 -1.44 11.78 15.50
CA LEU A 388 -0.35 11.10 14.81
C LEU A 388 0.60 12.13 14.20
N SER A 389 1.82 12.18 14.71
CA SER A 389 2.88 13.04 14.19
C SER A 389 3.91 12.22 13.40
N TYR A 390 4.73 12.90 12.60
CA TYR A 390 5.83 12.28 11.85
C TYR A 390 6.74 11.43 12.75
N GLY A 391 7.26 12.00 13.83
CA GLY A 391 8.15 11.29 14.76
C GLY A 391 7.48 10.10 15.45
N ARG A 392 6.20 10.22 15.79
CA ARG A 392 5.43 9.09 16.36
C ARG A 392 5.24 7.97 15.34
N MET A 393 4.98 8.31 14.09
CA MET A 393 4.86 7.33 13.01
C MET A 393 6.17 6.58 12.79
N VAL A 394 7.30 7.28 12.73
CA VAL A 394 8.64 6.67 12.63
C VAL A 394 8.92 5.75 13.83
N TRP A 395 8.57 6.18 15.04
CA TRP A 395 8.75 5.37 16.25
C TRP A 395 7.91 4.08 16.20
N MET A 396 6.66 4.18 15.81
CA MET A 396 5.78 3.01 15.68
C MET A 396 6.17 2.10 14.52
N ALA A 397 6.73 2.64 13.45
CA ALA A 397 7.23 1.87 12.31
C ALA A 397 8.56 1.15 12.60
N LEU A 398 9.34 1.59 13.59
CA LEU A 398 10.71 1.10 13.84
C LEU A 398 10.82 -0.42 13.96
N PRO A 399 9.98 -1.14 14.74
CA PRO A 399 10.08 -2.60 14.84
C PRO A 399 9.85 -3.29 13.48
N TYR A 400 8.92 -2.78 12.69
CA TYR A 400 8.69 -3.28 11.34
C TYR A 400 9.86 -2.96 10.40
N THR A 401 10.38 -1.74 10.45
CA THR A 401 11.54 -1.34 9.64
C THR A 401 12.71 -2.28 9.86
N LEU A 402 13.04 -2.58 11.12
CA LEU A 402 14.14 -3.48 11.44
C LEU A 402 13.87 -4.91 10.95
N VAL A 403 12.68 -5.45 11.22
CA VAL A 403 12.36 -6.84 10.84
C VAL A 403 12.28 -6.98 9.32
N LEU A 404 11.56 -6.10 8.63
CA LEU A 404 11.37 -6.19 7.18
C LEU A 404 12.71 -6.00 6.44
N THR A 405 13.54 -5.05 6.90
CA THR A 405 14.85 -4.80 6.29
C THR A 405 15.79 -5.98 6.49
N ILE A 406 15.91 -6.51 7.71
CA ILE A 406 16.85 -7.59 8.02
C ILE A 406 16.37 -8.90 7.36
N VAL A 407 15.10 -9.27 7.53
CA VAL A 407 14.56 -10.50 6.93
C VAL A 407 14.61 -10.43 5.41
N GLY A 408 14.23 -9.30 4.82
CA GLY A 408 14.31 -9.10 3.38
C GLY A 408 15.75 -9.25 2.84
N LEU A 409 16.73 -8.62 3.52
CA LEU A 409 18.15 -8.77 3.16
C LEU A 409 18.64 -10.23 3.27
N LEU A 410 18.25 -10.91 4.34
CA LEU A 410 18.60 -12.33 4.52
C LEU A 410 17.99 -13.20 3.42
N CYS A 411 16.72 -12.94 3.06
CA CYS A 411 16.06 -13.65 1.98
C CYS A 411 16.71 -13.37 0.62
N VAL A 412 17.03 -12.12 0.31
CA VAL A 412 17.76 -11.78 -0.93
C VAL A 412 19.10 -12.51 -1.00
N LYS A 413 19.80 -12.66 0.13
CA LYS A 413 21.11 -13.30 0.19
C LYS A 413 21.05 -14.84 0.18
N ILE A 414 20.06 -15.43 0.82
CA ILE A 414 20.05 -16.87 1.11
C ILE A 414 19.01 -17.62 0.29
N THR A 415 17.78 -17.09 0.16
CA THR A 415 16.65 -17.80 -0.42
C THR A 415 16.37 -17.43 -1.87
N LEU A 416 16.72 -16.22 -2.31
CA LEU A 416 16.36 -15.74 -3.63
C LEU A 416 16.88 -16.65 -4.75
N ILE A 417 18.18 -16.92 -4.79
CA ILE A 417 18.80 -17.73 -5.87
C ILE A 417 18.27 -19.16 -5.85
N PRO A 418 18.34 -19.93 -4.73
CA PRO A 418 17.88 -21.31 -4.72
C PRO A 418 16.38 -21.46 -5.05
N CYS A 419 15.54 -20.58 -4.49
CA CYS A 419 14.11 -20.66 -4.73
C CYS A 419 13.74 -20.26 -6.15
N THR A 420 14.40 -19.25 -6.72
CA THR A 420 14.19 -18.85 -8.13
C THR A 420 14.52 -20.00 -9.09
N GLN A 421 15.61 -20.72 -8.87
CA GLN A 421 15.97 -21.89 -9.65
C GLN A 421 14.94 -23.01 -9.56
N TRP A 422 14.31 -23.19 -8.39
CA TRP A 422 13.30 -24.23 -8.17
C TRP A 422 11.91 -23.86 -8.70
N LEU A 423 11.51 -22.58 -8.63
CA LEU A 423 10.16 -22.12 -9.01
C LEU A 423 10.00 -21.90 -10.53
N ILE A 424 11.09 -21.68 -11.25
CA ILE A 424 11.07 -21.24 -12.66
C ILE A 424 11.57 -22.36 -13.60
N GLN A 425 12.08 -23.47 -13.05
CA GLN A 425 12.31 -24.72 -13.78
C GLN A 425 11.02 -25.52 -13.92
#